data_2c355b01ac6d9c72501a64184608860f
#
_entry.id   2c355b01ac6d9c72501a64184608860f
#
_cell.length_a   1.000
_cell.length_b   1.000
_cell.length_c   1.000
_cell.angle_alpha   90.00
_cell.angle_beta   90.00
_cell.angle_gamma   90.00
#
_symmetry.space_group_name_H-M   'P 1'
#
loop_
_entity.id
_entity.type
_entity.pdbx_description
1 polymer ?
#
loop_
_entity_poly.entity_id
_entity_poly.type
_entity_poly.pdbx_seq_one_letter_code
_entity_poly.pdbx_strand_id
1 'polypeptide(L)'
;MLSFEYNGQSTKTILNTPLMVVQFDVTNDITGFSREIVKGEKTMLRQETNHYGAMYSDESTYEFYLVKENGHGFTNSEQRKINKWLTSPTLVKPLTGIADDKETVIYRGIFQNIGWKMITCKLGQLDAIQCSFVCDTPFIWKHYEVSGEVATSNKFSTNIFVDSDDTEYEIYPKVTITSQTSQTVTI
;
A
#
# COMPACT_ATOMS: atom_id res chain seq x y z
N MET A 1 -6.61 17.16 -0.04
CA MET A 1 -5.51 17.23 0.96
C MET A 1 -5.45 15.87 1.63
N LEU A 2 -4.45 15.09 1.28
CA LEU A 2 -4.34 13.70 1.69
C LEU A 2 -3.48 13.59 2.94
N SER A 3 -3.93 12.82 3.91
CA SER A 3 -3.13 12.38 5.05
C SER A 3 -3.04 10.87 4.97
N PHE A 4 -1.90 10.29 5.32
CA PHE A 4 -1.73 8.86 5.35
C PHE A 4 -1.32 8.35 6.74
N GLU A 5 -1.48 7.07 6.91
CA GLU A 5 -0.99 6.35 8.07
C GLU A 5 0.03 5.30 7.62
N TYR A 6 1.17 5.24 8.27
CA TYR A 6 2.22 4.27 8.01
C TYR A 6 2.68 3.64 9.31
N ASN A 7 2.67 2.31 9.35
CA ASN A 7 3.05 1.53 10.53
C ASN A 7 2.30 1.96 11.81
N GLY A 8 0.99 2.24 11.69
CA GLY A 8 0.13 2.64 12.81
C GLY A 8 0.33 4.09 13.29
N GLN A 9 1.08 4.91 12.55
CA GLN A 9 1.27 6.31 12.88
C GLN A 9 0.81 7.20 11.72
N SER A 10 0.01 8.21 12.03
CA SER A 10 -0.55 9.14 11.06
C SER A 10 0.33 10.37 10.87
N THR A 11 0.32 10.94 9.66
CA THR A 11 0.93 12.25 9.37
C THR A 11 0.44 13.36 10.31
N LYS A 12 -0.76 13.21 10.90
CA LYS A 12 -1.33 14.17 11.85
C LYS A 12 -0.75 14.05 13.26
N THR A 13 -0.19 12.89 13.59
CA THR A 13 0.26 12.58 14.96
C THR A 13 1.77 12.61 15.12
N ILE A 14 2.53 12.57 14.03
CA ILE A 14 3.99 12.47 14.08
C ILE A 14 4.68 13.76 14.54
N LEU A 15 4.09 14.89 14.18
CA LEU A 15 4.55 16.23 14.58
C LEU A 15 3.41 16.98 15.26
N ASN A 16 3.77 18.09 15.95
CA ASN A 16 2.78 19.01 16.51
C ASN A 16 1.95 19.72 15.41
N THR A 17 2.52 19.82 14.20
CA THR A 17 1.85 20.37 13.02
C THR A 17 1.61 19.23 12.03
N PRO A 18 0.39 19.04 11.54
CA PRO A 18 0.08 18.02 10.56
C PRO A 18 0.94 18.14 9.30
N LEU A 19 1.29 17.00 8.74
CA LEU A 19 1.92 16.90 7.42
C LEU A 19 0.85 16.69 6.37
N MET A 20 1.05 17.32 5.23
CA MET A 20 0.21 17.17 4.05
C MET A 20 0.96 16.44 2.96
N VAL A 21 0.28 15.56 2.26
CA VAL A 21 0.78 14.96 1.03
C VAL A 21 0.48 15.89 -0.13
N VAL A 22 1.49 16.23 -0.90
CA VAL A 22 1.38 17.09 -2.07
C VAL A 22 2.10 16.44 -3.23
N GLN A 23 1.48 16.50 -4.38
CA GLN A 23 2.08 16.07 -5.64
C GLN A 23 2.35 17.33 -6.48
N PHE A 24 3.61 17.67 -6.67
CA PHE A 24 4.00 18.89 -7.38
C PHE A 24 4.19 18.69 -8.88
N ASP A 25 4.58 17.51 -9.30
CA ASP A 25 4.70 17.16 -10.73
C ASP A 25 3.52 16.27 -11.11
N VAL A 26 2.58 16.88 -11.83
CA VAL A 26 1.58 16.13 -12.59
C VAL A 26 2.22 15.76 -13.92
N THR A 27 3.30 15.03 -13.90
CA THR A 27 3.63 14.22 -15.06
C THR A 27 2.59 13.14 -15.12
N ASN A 28 1.86 13.07 -16.22
CA ASN A 28 0.89 12.03 -16.50
C ASN A 28 1.56 10.65 -16.69
N ASP A 29 2.59 10.37 -15.94
CA ASP A 29 3.18 9.05 -15.87
C ASP A 29 2.20 8.17 -15.09
N ILE A 30 1.32 7.55 -15.86
CA ILE A 30 0.48 6.47 -15.39
C ILE A 30 1.46 5.35 -15.03
N THR A 31 1.70 5.19 -13.75
CA THR A 31 2.33 4.00 -13.20
C THR A 31 1.37 2.83 -13.43
N GLY A 32 1.48 2.22 -14.60
CA GLY A 32 0.72 1.02 -14.96
C GLY A 32 1.46 -0.22 -14.49
N PHE A 33 0.73 -1.31 -14.35
CA PHE A 33 1.33 -2.63 -14.12
C PHE A 33 2.08 -3.08 -15.37
N SER A 34 3.31 -3.52 -15.19
CA SER A 34 4.09 -4.16 -16.25
C SER A 34 4.00 -5.68 -16.08
N ARG A 35 3.68 -6.37 -17.16
CA ARG A 35 3.66 -7.83 -17.22
C ARG A 35 4.70 -8.34 -18.20
N GLU A 36 5.54 -9.23 -17.75
CA GLU A 36 6.42 -9.98 -18.61
C GLU A 36 5.76 -11.28 -19.03
N ILE A 37 5.67 -11.51 -20.33
CA ILE A 37 5.13 -12.75 -20.88
C ILE A 37 6.25 -13.78 -20.95
N VAL A 38 6.14 -14.85 -20.18
CA VAL A 38 7.11 -15.93 -20.19
C VAL A 38 6.90 -16.77 -21.43
N LYS A 39 7.86 -16.69 -22.36
CA LYS A 39 7.81 -17.41 -23.65
C LYS A 39 8.87 -18.50 -23.69
N GLY A 40 8.49 -19.67 -24.19
CA GLY A 40 9.43 -20.73 -24.50
C GLY A 40 10.17 -20.48 -25.82
N GLU A 41 11.20 -21.28 -26.05
CA GLU A 41 11.97 -21.24 -27.30
C GLU A 41 11.10 -21.68 -28.48
N LYS A 42 11.30 -21.03 -29.63
CA LYS A 42 10.71 -21.45 -30.89
C LYS A 42 11.40 -22.70 -31.39
N THR A 43 10.67 -23.76 -31.63
CA THR A 43 11.21 -24.94 -32.33
C THR A 43 11.10 -24.74 -33.83
N MET A 44 12.05 -25.27 -34.60
CA MET A 44 12.10 -25.15 -36.09
C MET A 44 10.83 -25.58 -36.80
N LEU A 45 10.01 -26.40 -36.16
CA LEU A 45 8.79 -27.00 -36.76
C LEU A 45 7.49 -26.28 -36.33
N ARG A 46 7.53 -25.36 -35.39
CA ARG A 46 6.38 -24.60 -34.97
C ARG A 46 6.66 -23.11 -35.06
N GLN A 47 5.82 -22.38 -35.78
CA GLN A 47 5.88 -20.93 -35.83
C GLN A 47 5.29 -20.28 -34.56
N GLU A 48 4.53 -21.02 -33.80
CA GLU A 48 3.92 -20.58 -32.53
C GLU A 48 4.92 -20.69 -31.39
N THR A 49 4.93 -19.65 -30.56
CA THR A 49 5.75 -19.64 -29.34
C THR A 49 4.95 -20.26 -28.21
N ASN A 50 5.51 -21.17 -27.45
CA ASN A 50 4.88 -21.66 -26.23
C ASN A 50 4.81 -20.53 -25.21
N HIS A 51 3.61 -20.25 -24.70
CA HIS A 51 3.39 -19.32 -23.61
C HIS A 51 3.30 -20.10 -22.29
N TYR A 52 4.11 -19.71 -21.32
CA TYR A 52 4.14 -20.33 -20.00
C TYR A 52 3.47 -19.46 -18.92
N GLY A 53 2.77 -18.42 -19.34
CA GLY A 53 2.09 -17.48 -18.46
C GLY A 53 2.67 -16.08 -18.54
N ALA A 54 2.26 -15.23 -17.62
CA ALA A 54 2.76 -13.87 -17.47
C ALA A 54 3.11 -13.63 -16.00
N MET A 55 4.22 -12.96 -15.76
CA MET A 55 4.64 -12.55 -14.42
C MET A 55 4.60 -11.03 -14.33
N TYR A 56 4.26 -10.50 -13.17
CA TYR A 56 4.42 -9.10 -12.90
C TYR A 56 5.90 -8.81 -12.71
N SER A 57 6.46 -7.93 -13.53
CA SER A 57 7.90 -7.67 -13.58
C SER A 57 8.37 -6.59 -12.63
N ASP A 58 7.47 -5.69 -12.24
CA ASP A 58 7.85 -4.49 -11.50
C ASP A 58 7.05 -4.31 -10.21
N GLU A 59 7.76 -3.91 -9.17
CA GLU A 59 7.19 -3.40 -7.93
C GLU A 59 6.60 -2.00 -8.20
N SER A 60 5.42 -1.73 -7.67
CA SER A 60 4.82 -0.40 -7.77
C SER A 60 5.56 0.58 -6.85
N THR A 61 6.04 1.69 -7.42
CA THR A 61 6.69 2.76 -6.67
C THR A 61 5.85 4.02 -6.71
N TYR A 62 5.58 4.59 -5.54
CA TYR A 62 4.82 5.84 -5.39
C TYR A 62 5.74 6.95 -4.91
N GLU A 63 5.79 8.04 -5.67
CA GLU A 63 6.52 9.24 -5.29
C GLU A 63 5.57 10.36 -4.89
N PHE A 64 5.85 10.97 -3.76
CA PHE A 64 5.08 12.11 -3.27
C PHE A 64 5.92 13.00 -2.35
N TYR A 65 5.39 14.17 -2.06
CA TYR A 65 6.03 15.15 -1.20
C TYR A 65 5.24 15.35 0.08
N LEU A 66 5.94 15.49 1.19
CA LEU A 66 5.38 15.87 2.47
C LEU A 66 5.76 17.32 2.77
N VAL A 67 4.76 18.13 3.11
CA VAL A 67 4.94 19.52 3.54
C VAL A 67 4.19 19.74 4.86
N LYS A 68 4.63 20.69 5.65
CA LYS A 68 3.84 21.10 6.82
C LYS A 68 2.62 21.89 6.39
N GLU A 69 1.49 21.65 7.06
CA GLU A 69 0.24 22.37 6.77
C GLU A 69 0.36 23.89 6.94
N ASN A 70 1.18 24.33 7.88
CA ASN A 70 1.43 25.76 8.13
C ASN A 70 2.43 26.42 7.19
N GLY A 71 3.01 25.67 6.24
CA GLY A 71 3.97 26.18 5.27
C GLY A 71 5.35 26.55 5.83
N HIS A 72 5.60 26.32 7.12
CA HIS A 72 6.92 26.60 7.72
C HIS A 72 7.92 25.48 7.42
N GLY A 73 9.20 25.84 7.39
CA GLY A 73 10.28 24.88 7.22
C GLY A 73 10.38 23.86 8.36
N PHE A 74 11.14 22.80 8.13
CA PHE A 74 11.36 21.74 9.10
C PHE A 74 12.57 22.03 9.98
N THR A 75 12.40 21.92 11.29
CA THR A 75 13.50 21.95 12.24
C THR A 75 14.29 20.64 12.21
N ASN A 76 15.55 20.63 12.63
CA ASN A 76 16.37 19.42 12.69
C ASN A 76 15.75 18.32 13.57
N SER A 77 15.05 18.71 14.64
CA SER A 77 14.35 17.76 15.51
C SER A 77 13.18 17.08 14.81
N GLU A 78 12.41 17.84 14.03
CA GLU A 78 11.29 17.32 13.25
C GLU A 78 11.78 16.43 12.11
N GLN A 79 12.85 16.85 11.43
CA GLN A 79 13.50 16.04 10.40
C GLN A 79 13.91 14.68 10.95
N ARG A 80 14.54 14.66 12.12
CA ARG A 80 14.94 13.40 12.78
C ARG A 80 13.74 12.52 13.13
N LYS A 81 12.64 13.10 13.61
CA LYS A 81 11.42 12.34 13.92
C LYS A 81 10.82 11.69 12.67
N ILE A 82 10.71 12.45 11.58
CA ILE A 82 10.17 11.96 10.32
C ILE A 82 11.07 10.87 9.73
N ASN A 83 12.37 11.11 9.68
CA ASN A 83 13.32 10.12 9.21
C ASN A 83 13.19 8.82 10.02
N LYS A 84 13.18 8.93 11.36
CA LYS A 84 13.00 7.76 12.21
C LYS A 84 11.69 7.03 11.92
N TRP A 85 10.59 7.76 11.75
CA TRP A 85 9.28 7.17 11.46
C TRP A 85 9.26 6.39 10.15
N LEU A 86 9.76 7.00 9.06
CA LEU A 86 9.67 6.42 7.73
C LEU A 86 10.75 5.37 7.45
N THR A 87 11.97 5.52 8.03
CA THR A 87 13.10 4.63 7.72
C THR A 87 13.41 3.57 8.78
N SER A 88 12.81 3.66 9.98
CA SER A 88 13.06 2.63 11.02
C SER A 88 12.52 1.24 10.69
N PRO A 89 11.37 1.10 10.01
CA PRO A 89 10.89 -0.23 9.66
C PRO A 89 11.83 -0.91 8.67
N THR A 90 12.32 -2.09 9.03
CA THR A 90 13.17 -2.94 8.18
C THR A 90 12.36 -3.99 7.41
N LEU A 91 11.10 -4.14 7.76
CA LEU A 91 10.15 -5.05 7.11
C LEU A 91 9.02 -4.24 6.50
N VAL A 92 8.41 -4.81 5.49
CA VAL A 92 7.22 -4.29 4.83
C VAL A 92 6.14 -3.91 5.85
N LYS A 93 5.58 -2.71 5.71
CA LYS A 93 4.56 -2.15 6.59
C LYS A 93 3.36 -1.65 5.79
N PRO A 94 2.16 -1.66 6.40
CA PRO A 94 0.98 -1.11 5.76
C PRO A 94 1.04 0.41 5.70
N LEU A 95 0.62 0.94 4.56
CA LEU A 95 0.40 2.34 4.27
C LEU A 95 -1.05 2.50 3.84
N THR A 96 -1.80 3.37 4.50
CA THR A 96 -3.22 3.63 4.24
C THR A 96 -3.51 5.11 4.07
N GLY A 97 -4.57 5.47 3.38
CA GLY A 97 -5.06 6.83 3.27
C GLY A 97 -4.43 7.68 2.16
N ILE A 98 -3.62 7.10 1.26
CA ILE A 98 -3.08 7.84 0.09
C ILE A 98 -4.15 8.05 -0.98
N ALA A 99 -5.06 7.12 -1.14
CA ALA A 99 -6.10 7.22 -2.15
C ALA A 99 -7.14 8.29 -1.78
N ASP A 100 -7.57 9.05 -2.77
CA ASP A 100 -8.54 10.15 -2.62
C ASP A 100 -9.99 9.65 -2.69
N ASP A 101 -10.17 8.38 -2.96
CA ASP A 101 -11.46 7.71 -2.93
C ASP A 101 -11.88 7.41 -1.48
N LYS A 102 -13.15 7.19 -1.29
CA LYS A 102 -13.74 6.90 0.02
C LYS A 102 -13.40 5.50 0.54
N GLU A 103 -12.68 4.71 -0.25
CA GLU A 103 -12.31 3.35 0.08
C GLU A 103 -10.98 3.30 0.81
N THR A 104 -10.95 2.61 1.93
CA THR A 104 -9.70 2.37 2.65
C THR A 104 -8.94 1.25 1.97
N VAL A 105 -7.96 1.62 1.20
CA VAL A 105 -7.03 0.67 0.58
C VAL A 105 -5.71 0.62 1.36
N ILE A 106 -5.07 -0.53 1.32
CA ILE A 106 -3.83 -0.81 2.04
C ILE A 106 -2.75 -1.13 1.02
N TYR A 107 -1.71 -0.32 1.02
CA TYR A 107 -0.47 -0.58 0.30
C TYR A 107 0.51 -1.23 1.27
N ARG A 108 1.21 -2.24 0.84
CA ARG A 108 2.26 -2.87 1.63
C ARG A 108 3.60 -2.57 1.02
N GLY A 109 4.52 -2.04 1.82
CA GLY A 109 5.81 -1.64 1.28
C GLY A 109 6.71 -0.99 2.33
N ILE A 110 7.76 -0.35 1.84
CA ILE A 110 8.74 0.37 2.65
C ILE A 110 9.14 1.68 1.95
N PHE A 111 9.47 2.68 2.74
CA PHE A 111 10.08 3.90 2.24
C PHE A 111 11.54 3.66 1.91
N GLN A 112 11.90 3.78 0.63
CA GLN A 112 13.24 3.54 0.14
C GLN A 112 14.10 4.81 0.16
N ASN A 113 13.54 5.91 -0.36
CA ASN A 113 14.24 7.16 -0.49
C ASN A 113 13.48 8.28 0.22
N ILE A 114 14.21 9.06 1.02
CA ILE A 114 13.72 10.26 1.68
C ILE A 114 14.72 11.37 1.42
N GLY A 115 14.30 12.37 0.68
CA GLY A 115 15.10 13.54 0.31
C GLY A 115 14.50 14.83 0.86
N TRP A 116 15.34 15.74 1.33
CA TRP A 116 14.93 17.09 1.72
C TRP A 116 15.05 17.98 0.49
N LYS A 117 13.97 18.65 0.15
CA LYS A 117 13.90 19.48 -1.05
C LYS A 117 13.23 20.81 -0.73
N MET A 118 13.78 21.87 -1.25
CA MET A 118 13.13 23.17 -1.24
C MET A 118 12.35 23.34 -2.55
N ILE A 119 11.06 23.58 -2.46
CA ILE A 119 10.17 23.73 -3.58
C ILE A 119 9.75 25.18 -3.69
N THR A 120 9.89 25.77 -4.88
CA THR A 120 9.41 27.12 -5.16
C THR A 120 8.00 27.04 -5.72
N CYS A 121 7.04 27.63 -5.03
CA CYS A 121 5.66 27.73 -5.48
C CYS A 121 5.21 29.19 -5.56
N LYS A 122 3.98 29.45 -6.04
CA LYS A 122 3.42 30.81 -6.11
C LYS A 122 3.37 31.54 -4.75
N LEU A 123 3.42 30.82 -3.65
CA LEU A 123 3.38 31.36 -2.28
C LEU A 123 4.78 31.58 -1.70
N GLY A 124 5.86 31.28 -2.45
CA GLY A 124 7.22 31.39 -1.99
C GLY A 124 7.97 30.06 -1.99
N GLN A 125 8.98 29.94 -1.14
CA GLN A 125 9.75 28.72 -0.97
C GLN A 125 9.16 27.90 0.17
N LEU A 126 8.94 26.61 -0.11
CA LEU A 126 8.45 25.62 0.84
C LEU A 126 9.45 24.49 0.99
N ASP A 127 9.76 24.16 2.23
CA ASP A 127 10.52 22.95 2.54
C ASP A 127 9.62 21.74 2.39
N ALA A 128 10.05 20.79 1.62
CA ALA A 128 9.34 19.55 1.38
C ALA A 128 10.27 18.33 1.59
N ILE A 129 9.66 17.23 1.88
CA ILE A 129 10.32 15.93 1.93
C ILE A 129 9.83 15.13 0.74
N GLN A 130 10.73 14.78 -0.15
CA GLN A 130 10.45 13.84 -1.23
C GLN A 130 10.53 12.43 -0.66
N CYS A 131 9.47 11.66 -0.84
CA CYS A 131 9.37 10.29 -0.39
C CYS A 131 9.13 9.35 -1.58
N SER A 132 9.84 8.23 -1.58
CA SER A 132 9.63 7.12 -2.52
C SER A 132 9.21 5.91 -1.71
N PHE A 133 8.00 5.42 -1.94
CA PHE A 133 7.43 4.24 -1.30
C PHE A 133 7.37 3.11 -2.30
N VAL A 134 8.04 2.00 -2.00
CA VAL A 134 8.10 0.81 -2.85
C VAL A 134 7.21 -0.27 -2.26
N CYS A 135 6.24 -0.72 -3.04
CA CYS A 135 5.35 -1.81 -2.67
C CYS A 135 6.02 -3.17 -2.84
N ASP A 136 5.66 -4.13 -2.00
CA ASP A 136 6.11 -5.53 -2.09
C ASP A 136 5.35 -6.34 -3.16
N THR A 137 4.27 -5.77 -3.68
CA THR A 137 3.39 -6.42 -4.66
C THR A 137 2.74 -5.35 -5.53
N PRO A 138 2.43 -5.66 -6.79
CA PRO A 138 1.69 -4.76 -7.66
C PRO A 138 0.24 -4.56 -7.21
N PHE A 139 -0.26 -5.40 -6.32
CA PHE A 139 -1.65 -5.39 -5.89
C PHE A 139 -1.88 -4.50 -4.69
N ILE A 140 -3.07 -3.89 -4.63
CA ILE A 140 -3.54 -3.08 -3.52
C ILE A 140 -4.49 -3.96 -2.70
N TRP A 141 -4.37 -3.90 -1.38
CA TRP A 141 -5.18 -4.69 -0.48
C TRP A 141 -6.36 -3.88 0.02
N LYS A 142 -7.52 -4.52 0.07
CA LYS A 142 -8.71 -3.96 0.71
C LYS A 142 -9.04 -4.80 1.93
N HIS A 143 -9.32 -4.13 3.05
CA HIS A 143 -9.80 -4.82 4.22
C HIS A 143 -11.27 -5.20 4.01
N TYR A 144 -11.55 -6.48 4.00
CA TYR A 144 -12.90 -6.99 3.92
C TYR A 144 -13.20 -7.84 5.16
N GLU A 145 -14.18 -7.42 5.94
CA GLU A 145 -14.67 -8.17 7.10
C GLU A 145 -16.09 -8.63 6.84
N VAL A 146 -16.31 -9.94 6.91
CA VAL A 146 -17.65 -10.51 7.01
C VAL A 146 -17.91 -10.73 8.49
N SER A 147 -18.74 -9.90 9.10
CA SER A 147 -19.09 -10.03 10.50
C SER A 147 -20.27 -10.97 10.68
N GLY A 148 -20.05 -12.00 11.50
CA GLY A 148 -20.96 -12.59 12.45
C GLY A 148 -22.28 -13.14 11.97
N GLU A 149 -22.28 -14.35 11.47
CA GLU A 149 -23.45 -15.20 11.63
C GLU A 149 -23.29 -16.08 12.89
N VAL A 150 -24.32 -16.15 13.69
CA VAL A 150 -24.35 -17.04 14.85
C VAL A 150 -24.70 -18.44 14.35
N ALA A 151 -23.75 -19.37 14.47
CA ALA A 151 -24.00 -20.77 14.16
C ALA A 151 -24.99 -21.33 15.16
N THR A 152 -26.20 -21.68 14.73
CA THR A 152 -27.27 -22.26 15.54
C THR A 152 -27.34 -23.78 15.46
N SER A 153 -26.47 -24.39 14.65
CA SER A 153 -26.42 -25.83 14.42
C SER A 153 -25.00 -26.38 14.54
N ASN A 154 -24.87 -27.69 14.68
CA ASN A 154 -23.58 -28.39 14.75
C ASN A 154 -22.76 -28.33 13.45
N LYS A 155 -23.36 -27.86 12.40
CA LYS A 155 -22.68 -27.61 11.12
C LYS A 155 -23.05 -26.21 10.62
N PHE A 156 -22.05 -25.40 10.42
CA PHE A 156 -22.19 -24.06 9.85
C PHE A 156 -21.40 -23.99 8.56
N SER A 157 -22.01 -23.41 7.53
CA SER A 157 -21.37 -23.15 6.25
C SER A 157 -21.69 -21.73 5.81
N THR A 158 -20.68 -20.97 5.49
CA THR A 158 -20.84 -19.63 4.94
C THR A 158 -20.09 -19.52 3.61
N ASN A 159 -20.63 -18.73 2.69
CA ASN A 159 -19.97 -18.43 1.44
C ASN A 159 -19.30 -17.08 1.57
N ILE A 160 -18.02 -17.04 1.26
CA ILE A 160 -17.25 -15.80 1.18
C ILE A 160 -17.10 -15.45 -0.28
N PHE A 161 -17.63 -14.30 -0.67
CA PHE A 161 -17.39 -13.76 -2.00
C PHE A 161 -16.01 -13.13 -2.04
N VAL A 162 -15.20 -13.52 -3.02
CA VAL A 162 -13.86 -13.00 -3.22
C VAL A 162 -13.87 -12.18 -4.51
N ASP A 163 -13.65 -10.87 -4.34
CA ASP A 163 -13.51 -9.90 -5.43
C ASP A 163 -12.02 -9.52 -5.52
N SER A 164 -11.21 -10.44 -6.03
CA SER A 164 -9.77 -10.25 -6.19
C SER A 164 -9.42 -10.13 -7.65
N ASP A 165 -8.62 -9.13 -7.98
CA ASP A 165 -8.03 -8.97 -9.33
C ASP A 165 -6.93 -10.01 -9.59
N ASP A 166 -6.40 -10.62 -8.53
CA ASP A 166 -5.45 -11.71 -8.61
C ASP A 166 -6.23 -13.03 -8.66
N THR A 167 -6.35 -13.59 -9.86
CA THR A 167 -7.09 -14.83 -10.11
C THR A 167 -6.20 -16.08 -10.11
N GLU A 168 -4.89 -15.91 -10.04
CA GLU A 168 -3.93 -17.02 -10.16
C GLU A 168 -3.42 -17.54 -8.82
N TYR A 169 -3.52 -16.72 -7.75
CA TYR A 169 -3.01 -17.09 -6.43
C TYR A 169 -4.13 -17.43 -5.44
N GLU A 170 -3.81 -18.33 -4.55
CA GLU A 170 -4.71 -18.72 -3.48
C GLU A 170 -4.88 -17.60 -2.45
N ILE A 171 -6.11 -17.39 -2.00
CA ILE A 171 -6.44 -16.41 -0.98
C ILE A 171 -6.59 -17.14 0.35
N TYR A 172 -5.86 -16.67 1.36
CA TYR A 172 -5.88 -17.23 2.70
C TYR A 172 -6.67 -16.33 3.66
N PRO A 173 -7.98 -16.59 3.87
CA PRO A 173 -8.78 -15.78 4.78
C PRO A 173 -8.37 -16.03 6.23
N LYS A 174 -8.37 -14.98 7.05
CA LYS A 174 -8.26 -15.12 8.49
C LYS A 174 -9.64 -15.40 9.07
N VAL A 175 -9.85 -16.61 9.58
CA VAL A 175 -11.11 -16.99 10.24
C VAL A 175 -10.95 -16.83 11.75
N THR A 176 -11.83 -16.06 12.37
CA THR A 176 -11.90 -15.91 13.82
C THR A 176 -13.19 -16.53 14.31
N ILE A 177 -13.10 -17.55 15.16
CA ILE A 177 -14.24 -18.24 15.77
C ILE A 177 -14.25 -17.90 17.26
N THR A 178 -15.35 -17.32 17.72
CA THR A 178 -15.57 -17.04 19.14
C THR A 178 -16.64 -17.99 19.67
N SER A 179 -16.25 -18.90 20.54
CA SER A 179 -17.18 -19.78 21.25
C SER A 179 -17.65 -19.14 22.55
N GLN A 180 -18.95 -19.15 22.80
CA GLN A 180 -19.54 -18.68 24.07
C GLN A 180 -19.55 -19.79 25.15
N THR A 181 -19.25 -21.01 24.74
CA THR A 181 -19.21 -22.17 25.65
C THR A 181 -17.91 -22.95 25.41
N SER A 182 -17.49 -23.72 26.43
CA SER A 182 -16.31 -24.59 26.31
C SER A 182 -16.65 -25.76 25.37
N GLN A 183 -16.31 -25.64 24.11
CA GLN A 183 -16.57 -26.67 23.10
C GLN A 183 -15.32 -26.84 22.19
N THR A 184 -15.19 -28.03 21.65
CA THR A 184 -14.17 -28.30 20.60
C THR A 184 -14.70 -27.87 19.27
N VAL A 185 -13.95 -27.00 18.59
CA VAL A 185 -14.23 -26.55 17.20
C VAL A 185 -13.24 -27.24 16.28
N THR A 186 -13.76 -27.94 15.28
CA THR A 186 -12.96 -28.50 14.18
C THR A 186 -13.21 -27.68 12.94
N ILE A 187 -12.14 -27.19 12.34
CA ILE A 187 -12.13 -26.37 11.10
C ILE A 187 -11.68 -27.25 9.95
#